data_3cb8489f84f45f2f4d914d5a0f3101f1
#
_entry.id   3cb8489f84f45f2f4d914d5a0f3101f1
#
_cell.length_a   1.000
_cell.length_b   1.000
_cell.length_c   1.000
_cell.angle_alpha   90.00
_cell.angle_beta   90.00
_cell.angle_gamma   90.00
#
_symmetry.space_group_name_H-M   'P 1'
#
loop_
_entity.id
_entity.type
_entity.pdbx_description
1 polymer ?
#
loop_
_entity_poly.entity_id
_entity_poly.type
_entity_poly.pdbx_seq_one_letter_code
_entity_poly.pdbx_strand_id
1 'polypeptide(L)'
;MLKWIKGGLSAVTGMAEPEYGKDYIHSVSERVKNKQPYRETTREDFFWQAPDHTNVETVICYFSDLKTGIFGFVEVIHSNIIGLHTASQFIFRLFDSKNPDDLNIWTSTKLENFYIKDANYYADNLSFELSEDGESYHIQSSVCEQSVVDLHIKRLTPGAKMGDDPATYYGNKLDEPWGSMRHVFWPRNACHGTIKVKKEIVVGSDGQESSGDEEEEEDGDDDEEESGTSEEDSDSEEESDEEEREIVYEDRTIIFKEEDPVLSTLIMAFQGMKPHHAAKAWNFLYFHSEKYSALLMEFTTPKSYANTKISAGIITDDKEVLALTTNNTVEHLGSEVDSVGWKVPKAIKISLNGINAKVKDEQLEAENSSAKKDDGEEEEEEEEEYKNVAQENKFNAVIEGPLNNLVERIDVMGEVPNFVKNIVSGVAGTKPYIYQYANPEEFTLQMNGGEKIHGAAWTEVTFISESDDVSEEAYNEA
;
A
#
# COMPACT_ATOMS: atom_id res chain seq x y z
N MET A 1 2.16 7.51 39.91
CA MET A 1 1.27 6.39 40.27
C MET A 1 -0.05 6.40 39.48
N LEU A 2 -0.72 7.55 39.26
CA LEU A 2 -1.97 7.61 38.45
C LEU A 2 -1.79 7.32 36.94
N LYS A 3 -0.65 7.66 36.33
CA LYS A 3 -0.35 7.35 34.92
C LYS A 3 -0.20 5.84 34.64
N TRP A 4 0.31 5.10 35.61
CA TRP A 4 0.51 3.64 35.51
C TRP A 4 -0.81 2.87 35.57
N ILE A 5 -1.79 3.40 36.33
CA ILE A 5 -3.12 2.78 36.46
C ILE A 5 -3.95 2.99 35.18
N LYS A 6 -3.81 4.15 34.50
CA LYS A 6 -4.48 4.39 33.22
C LYS A 6 -3.97 3.48 32.11
N GLY A 7 -2.66 3.27 32.00
CA GLY A 7 -2.08 2.36 31.01
C GLY A 7 -2.49 0.89 31.21
N GLY A 8 -2.65 0.45 32.46
CA GLY A 8 -3.10 -0.91 32.75
C GLY A 8 -4.58 -1.16 32.46
N LEU A 9 -5.45 -0.13 32.64
CA LEU A 9 -6.88 -0.26 32.36
C LEU A 9 -7.18 -0.23 30.85
N SER A 10 -6.46 0.59 30.08
CA SER A 10 -6.67 0.67 28.63
C SER A 10 -6.24 -0.61 27.90
N ALA A 11 -5.17 -1.27 28.40
CA ALA A 11 -4.75 -2.57 27.87
C ALA A 11 -5.78 -3.70 28.11
N VAL A 12 -6.65 -3.55 29.14
CA VAL A 12 -7.69 -4.53 29.48
C VAL A 12 -9.04 -4.19 28.86
N THR A 13 -9.33 -2.90 28.64
CA THR A 13 -10.65 -2.44 28.17
C THR A 13 -10.68 -2.00 26.70
N GLY A 14 -9.51 -1.89 26.05
CA GLY A 14 -9.43 -1.45 24.65
C GLY A 14 -9.86 0.00 24.37
N MET A 15 -10.24 0.77 25.40
CA MET A 15 -10.91 2.05 25.27
C MET A 15 -10.02 3.29 25.17
N ALA A 16 -8.71 3.19 25.29
CA ALA A 16 -7.78 4.29 24.99
C ALA A 16 -6.35 3.77 24.84
N GLU A 17 -5.71 4.07 23.73
CA GLU A 17 -4.30 3.79 23.56
C GLU A 17 -3.45 4.72 24.45
N PRO A 18 -2.35 4.21 25.07
CA PRO A 18 -1.45 5.07 25.80
C PRO A 18 -0.73 6.02 24.85
N GLU A 19 -0.67 7.31 25.18
CA GLU A 19 0.16 8.28 24.47
C GLU A 19 1.64 8.03 24.85
N TYR A 20 2.41 7.43 23.94
CA TYR A 20 3.84 7.20 24.13
C TYR A 20 4.66 8.45 23.80
N GLY A 21 4.30 9.18 22.73
CA GLY A 21 5.02 10.35 22.25
C GLY A 21 6.15 10.04 21.27
N LYS A 22 6.85 11.09 20.84
CA LYS A 22 7.90 11.02 19.82
C LYS A 22 9.10 10.16 20.24
N ASP A 23 9.41 10.07 21.53
CA ASP A 23 10.52 9.28 22.05
C ASP A 23 10.35 7.77 21.90
N TYR A 24 9.15 7.32 21.50
CA TYR A 24 8.79 5.91 21.33
C TYR A 24 8.73 5.50 19.86
N ILE A 25 9.23 6.33 18.96
CA ILE A 25 9.39 5.97 17.56
C ILE A 25 10.78 6.36 17.07
N HIS A 26 11.47 5.40 16.46
CA HIS A 26 12.77 5.56 15.86
C HIS A 26 12.64 5.40 14.36
N SER A 27 12.23 6.49 13.71
CA SER A 27 11.96 6.48 12.28
C SER A 27 13.25 6.28 11.47
N VAL A 28 13.14 5.52 10.39
CA VAL A 28 14.26 5.35 9.47
C VAL A 28 14.64 6.68 8.82
N SER A 29 13.67 7.57 8.55
CA SER A 29 13.91 8.90 7.99
C SER A 29 14.80 9.77 8.90
N GLU A 30 14.57 9.75 10.22
CA GLU A 30 15.45 10.46 11.16
C GLU A 30 16.84 9.85 11.26
N ARG A 31 16.97 8.51 11.17
CA ARG A 31 18.27 7.85 11.25
C ARG A 31 19.16 8.09 10.04
N VAL A 32 18.58 8.42 8.88
CA VAL A 32 19.31 8.76 7.66
C VAL A 32 19.38 10.27 7.40
N LYS A 33 18.82 11.11 8.29
CA LYS A 33 18.83 12.57 8.16
C LYS A 33 20.26 13.08 7.94
N ASN A 34 20.46 13.94 6.93
CA ASN A 34 21.76 14.48 6.53
C ASN A 34 22.83 13.43 6.12
N LYS A 35 22.41 12.22 5.79
CA LYS A 35 23.24 11.15 5.18
C LYS A 35 22.70 10.81 3.80
N GLN A 36 23.42 9.97 3.05
CA GLN A 36 22.87 9.36 1.83
C GLN A 36 21.78 8.35 2.22
N PRO A 37 20.50 8.62 1.91
CA PRO A 37 19.43 7.70 2.30
C PRO A 37 19.37 6.46 1.41
N TYR A 38 19.82 6.55 0.16
CA TYR A 38 19.80 5.43 -0.76
C TYR A 38 20.85 4.37 -0.42
N ARG A 39 20.40 3.13 -0.34
CA ARG A 39 21.25 1.93 -0.38
C ARG A 39 20.66 0.95 -1.38
N GLU A 40 21.53 0.27 -2.13
CA GLU A 40 21.11 -0.83 -2.98
C GLU A 40 20.69 -2.05 -2.14
N THR A 41 19.62 -2.73 -2.55
CA THR A 41 19.18 -3.96 -1.89
C THR A 41 20.10 -5.12 -2.24
N THR A 42 20.25 -6.02 -1.28
CA THR A 42 20.88 -7.34 -1.47
C THR A 42 19.80 -8.44 -1.49
N ARG A 43 20.18 -9.67 -1.79
CA ARG A 43 19.28 -10.81 -1.75
C ARG A 43 18.66 -11.01 -0.37
N GLU A 44 19.43 -10.79 0.69
CA GLU A 44 19.02 -10.96 2.09
C GLU A 44 17.94 -9.95 2.51
N ASP A 45 17.86 -8.83 1.82
CA ASP A 45 16.80 -7.83 2.08
C ASP A 45 15.40 -8.37 1.74
N PHE A 46 15.31 -9.41 0.91
CA PHE A 46 14.07 -10.08 0.52
C PHE A 46 13.76 -11.33 1.34
N PHE A 47 14.54 -11.61 2.38
CA PHE A 47 14.23 -12.70 3.31
C PHE A 47 13.09 -12.27 4.23
N TRP A 48 12.13 -13.16 4.41
CA TRP A 48 11.05 -12.95 5.34
C TRP A 48 11.56 -12.96 6.77
N GLN A 49 11.03 -12.05 7.58
CA GLN A 49 11.47 -11.90 8.97
C GLN A 49 10.87 -12.98 9.88
N ALA A 50 9.65 -13.43 9.58
CA ALA A 50 8.91 -14.51 10.25
C ALA A 50 9.03 -14.48 11.79
N PRO A 51 8.77 -13.35 12.48
CA PRO A 51 8.90 -13.26 13.93
C PRO A 51 7.78 -14.04 14.66
N ASP A 52 8.05 -14.42 15.89
CA ASP A 52 7.10 -15.16 16.76
C ASP A 52 6.00 -14.25 17.37
N HIS A 53 5.80 -13.06 16.85
CA HIS A 53 4.81 -12.10 17.35
C HIS A 53 3.89 -11.63 16.22
N THR A 54 2.86 -10.84 16.56
CA THR A 54 1.92 -10.28 15.56
C THR A 54 2.67 -9.54 14.48
N ASN A 55 2.51 -9.99 13.24
CA ASN A 55 3.11 -9.37 12.05
C ASN A 55 2.29 -9.65 10.81
N VAL A 56 2.49 -8.80 9.81
CA VAL A 56 2.07 -9.01 8.43
C VAL A 56 3.30 -8.81 7.55
N GLU A 57 3.57 -9.77 6.68
CA GLU A 57 4.62 -9.69 5.68
C GLU A 57 4.01 -9.85 4.30
N THR A 58 4.42 -8.99 3.38
CA THR A 58 3.93 -9.01 2.01
C THR A 58 5.05 -8.90 1.00
N VAL A 59 4.89 -9.61 -0.13
CA VAL A 59 5.60 -9.30 -1.36
C VAL A 59 4.56 -9.04 -2.43
N ILE A 60 4.60 -7.84 -3.01
CA ILE A 60 3.67 -7.42 -4.04
C ILE A 60 4.45 -6.99 -5.29
N CYS A 61 4.00 -7.47 -6.43
CA CYS A 61 4.53 -7.11 -7.73
C CYS A 61 3.43 -6.46 -8.56
N TYR A 62 3.49 -5.14 -8.68
CA TYR A 62 2.63 -4.36 -9.57
C TYR A 62 3.16 -4.42 -11.00
N PHE A 63 2.26 -4.35 -11.97
CA PHE A 63 2.61 -4.20 -13.39
C PHE A 63 1.66 -3.23 -14.09
N SER A 64 2.17 -2.55 -15.12
CA SER A 64 1.38 -1.65 -15.95
C SER A 64 1.85 -1.68 -17.40
N ASP A 65 0.91 -1.89 -18.31
CA ASP A 65 1.13 -1.77 -19.74
C ASP A 65 0.78 -0.36 -20.22
N LEU A 66 1.80 0.43 -20.49
CA LEU A 66 1.64 1.80 -20.95
C LEU A 66 0.90 1.92 -22.28
N LYS A 67 0.86 0.86 -23.08
CA LYS A 67 0.23 0.86 -24.41
C LYS A 67 -1.27 0.56 -24.34
N THR A 68 -1.62 -0.49 -23.62
CA THR A 68 -3.01 -0.95 -23.50
C THR A 68 -3.76 -0.24 -22.39
N GLY A 69 -3.09 0.17 -21.31
CA GLY A 69 -3.70 0.71 -20.10
C GLY A 69 -4.09 -0.39 -19.12
N ILE A 70 -3.58 -1.60 -19.30
CA ILE A 70 -3.77 -2.68 -18.32
C ILE A 70 -2.86 -2.47 -17.12
N PHE A 71 -3.45 -2.50 -15.93
CA PHE A 71 -2.79 -2.49 -14.64
C PHE A 71 -3.12 -3.75 -13.88
N GLY A 72 -2.26 -4.10 -12.95
CA GLY A 72 -2.55 -5.17 -12.02
C GLY A 72 -1.41 -5.41 -11.04
N PHE A 73 -1.65 -6.39 -10.17
CA PHE A 73 -0.62 -6.89 -9.27
C PHE A 73 -0.86 -8.35 -8.88
N VAL A 74 0.21 -8.96 -8.42
CA VAL A 74 0.21 -10.24 -7.71
C VAL A 74 0.85 -10.03 -6.36
N GLU A 75 0.27 -10.59 -5.32
CA GLU A 75 0.72 -10.41 -3.95
C GLU A 75 0.65 -11.72 -3.17
N VAL A 76 1.68 -11.99 -2.39
CA VAL A 76 1.62 -12.97 -1.30
C VAL A 76 1.64 -12.20 0.00
N ILE A 77 0.61 -12.40 0.81
CA ILE A 77 0.49 -11.86 2.15
C ILE A 77 0.52 -13.00 3.16
N HIS A 78 1.35 -12.86 4.19
CA HIS A 78 1.44 -13.78 5.30
C HIS A 78 1.19 -13.02 6.61
N SER A 79 0.19 -13.47 7.36
CA SER A 79 -0.18 -12.87 8.65
C SER A 79 0.06 -13.85 9.78
N ASN A 80 0.69 -13.38 10.85
CA ASN A 80 0.79 -14.05 12.12
C ASN A 80 0.06 -13.22 13.18
N ILE A 81 -0.99 -13.76 13.78
CA ILE A 81 -1.77 -13.06 14.78
C ILE A 81 -1.47 -13.65 16.14
N ILE A 82 -0.69 -12.89 16.96
CA ILE A 82 -0.28 -13.24 18.34
C ILE A 82 0.29 -14.66 18.50
N GLY A 83 0.92 -15.20 17.46
CA GLY A 83 1.49 -16.56 17.46
C GLY A 83 0.46 -17.70 17.53
N LEU A 84 -0.84 -17.40 17.50
CA LEU A 84 -1.92 -18.40 17.62
C LEU A 84 -2.54 -18.77 16.26
N HIS A 85 -2.50 -17.86 15.31
CA HIS A 85 -3.05 -18.07 13.97
C HIS A 85 -2.13 -17.50 12.91
N THR A 86 -1.76 -18.34 11.97
CA THR A 86 -1.05 -17.94 10.77
C THR A 86 -1.96 -18.16 9.56
N ALA A 87 -2.01 -17.19 8.67
CA ALA A 87 -2.72 -17.28 7.42
C ALA A 87 -1.84 -16.72 6.30
N SER A 88 -1.92 -17.33 5.13
CA SER A 88 -1.28 -16.84 3.93
C SER A 88 -2.27 -16.81 2.81
N GLN A 89 -2.22 -15.77 1.99
CA GLN A 89 -3.12 -15.54 0.87
C GLN A 89 -2.33 -15.16 -0.37
N PHE A 90 -2.84 -15.53 -1.52
CA PHE A 90 -2.46 -15.00 -2.81
C PHE A 90 -3.54 -14.06 -3.28
N ILE A 91 -3.16 -12.81 -3.53
CA ILE A 91 -4.06 -11.78 -4.03
C ILE A 91 -3.65 -11.44 -5.46
N PHE A 92 -4.64 -11.30 -6.30
CA PHE A 92 -4.46 -10.95 -7.71
C PHE A 92 -5.45 -9.85 -8.10
N ARG A 93 -4.96 -8.87 -8.82
CA ARG A 93 -5.75 -7.81 -9.43
C ARG A 93 -5.36 -7.65 -10.90
N LEU A 94 -6.37 -7.51 -11.76
CA LEU A 94 -6.20 -7.13 -13.16
C LEU A 94 -7.29 -6.13 -13.55
N PHE A 95 -6.88 -5.00 -14.13
CA PHE A 95 -7.77 -3.88 -14.40
C PHE A 95 -7.40 -3.23 -15.74
N ASP A 96 -8.40 -3.03 -16.61
CA ASP A 96 -8.26 -2.21 -17.81
C ASP A 96 -8.69 -0.77 -17.52
N SER A 97 -7.73 0.12 -17.31
CA SER A 97 -7.98 1.52 -16.98
C SER A 97 -8.67 2.32 -18.08
N LYS A 98 -8.66 1.82 -19.32
CA LYS A 98 -9.32 2.45 -20.48
C LYS A 98 -10.72 1.90 -20.70
N ASN A 99 -11.00 0.69 -20.21
CA ASN A 99 -12.30 0.04 -20.30
C ASN A 99 -12.58 -0.78 -19.01
N PRO A 100 -12.86 -0.12 -17.88
CA PRO A 100 -13.08 -0.77 -16.59
C PRO A 100 -14.16 -1.85 -16.59
N ASP A 101 -15.24 -1.65 -17.32
CA ASP A 101 -16.37 -2.60 -17.42
C ASP A 101 -15.98 -3.89 -18.17
N ASP A 102 -14.95 -3.84 -19.02
CA ASP A 102 -14.48 -5.02 -19.73
C ASP A 102 -13.56 -5.89 -18.87
N LEU A 103 -12.71 -5.29 -18.04
CA LEU A 103 -11.73 -6.06 -17.26
C LEU A 103 -11.45 -5.41 -15.90
N ASN A 104 -12.09 -5.93 -14.87
CA ASN A 104 -11.85 -5.62 -13.48
C ASN A 104 -11.98 -6.92 -12.66
N ILE A 105 -10.83 -7.56 -12.38
CA ILE A 105 -10.80 -8.86 -11.72
C ILE A 105 -10.02 -8.77 -10.44
N TRP A 106 -10.64 -9.22 -9.36
CA TRP A 106 -10.04 -9.37 -8.04
C TRP A 106 -10.19 -10.80 -7.57
N THR A 107 -9.11 -11.42 -7.13
CA THR A 107 -9.18 -12.71 -6.42
C THR A 107 -8.29 -12.67 -5.19
N SER A 108 -8.80 -13.21 -4.09
CA SER A 108 -8.06 -13.41 -2.83
C SER A 108 -8.23 -14.86 -2.42
N THR A 109 -7.15 -15.63 -2.44
CA THR A 109 -7.20 -17.08 -2.25
C THR A 109 -6.27 -17.50 -1.11
N LYS A 110 -6.82 -18.22 -0.13
CA LYS A 110 -6.04 -18.80 0.95
C LYS A 110 -5.03 -19.81 0.40
N LEU A 111 -3.78 -19.74 0.86
CA LEU A 111 -2.71 -20.65 0.49
C LEU A 111 -2.67 -21.86 1.42
N GLU A 112 -2.68 -23.04 0.84
CA GLU A 112 -2.50 -24.30 1.56
C GLU A 112 -1.03 -24.76 1.46
N ASN A 113 -0.54 -25.37 2.56
CA ASN A 113 0.84 -25.84 2.69
C ASN A 113 1.91 -24.77 2.39
N PHE A 114 1.60 -23.51 2.78
CA PHE A 114 2.52 -22.39 2.58
C PHE A 114 3.80 -22.55 3.39
N TYR A 115 4.95 -22.33 2.75
CA TYR A 115 6.24 -22.28 3.41
C TYR A 115 7.21 -21.32 2.71
N ILE A 116 8.18 -20.85 3.46
CA ILE A 116 9.17 -19.87 3.06
C ILE A 116 10.55 -20.52 3.03
N LYS A 117 11.34 -20.21 2.01
CA LYS A 117 12.73 -20.59 1.92
C LYS A 117 13.57 -19.40 1.44
N ASP A 118 14.26 -18.75 2.38
CA ASP A 118 15.02 -17.52 2.13
C ASP A 118 14.11 -16.43 1.52
N ALA A 119 14.35 -16.03 0.27
CA ALA A 119 13.56 -15.07 -0.49
C ALA A 119 12.49 -15.73 -1.38
N ASN A 120 12.26 -17.02 -1.24
CA ASN A 120 11.33 -17.79 -2.06
C ASN A 120 10.10 -18.22 -1.24
N TYR A 121 8.95 -18.25 -1.90
CA TYR A 121 7.67 -18.60 -1.28
C TYR A 121 6.97 -19.68 -2.07
N TYR A 122 6.42 -20.66 -1.36
CA TYR A 122 5.80 -21.84 -1.96
C TYR A 122 4.49 -22.17 -1.24
N ALA A 123 3.54 -22.65 -2.01
CA ALA A 123 2.32 -23.26 -1.51
C ALA A 123 1.85 -24.31 -2.53
N ASP A 124 0.75 -24.99 -2.25
CA ASP A 124 0.12 -25.81 -3.28
C ASP A 124 -0.27 -24.91 -4.45
N ASN A 125 0.24 -25.22 -5.64
CA ASN A 125 0.01 -24.48 -6.89
C ASN A 125 0.54 -23.03 -6.90
N LEU A 126 1.53 -22.68 -6.06
CA LEU A 126 2.18 -21.38 -6.06
C LEU A 126 3.68 -21.51 -5.88
N SER A 127 4.43 -20.73 -6.66
CA SER A 127 5.85 -20.45 -6.42
C SER A 127 6.19 -19.00 -6.74
N PHE A 128 6.98 -18.37 -5.86
CA PHE A 128 7.71 -17.12 -6.08
C PHE A 128 9.18 -17.43 -5.88
N GLU A 129 9.96 -17.40 -6.94
CA GLU A 129 11.35 -17.83 -6.91
C GLU A 129 12.29 -16.71 -7.36
N LEU A 130 13.15 -16.26 -6.43
CA LEU A 130 14.21 -15.33 -6.73
C LEU A 130 15.39 -16.08 -7.35
N SER A 131 15.85 -15.63 -8.52
CA SER A 131 17.01 -16.20 -9.21
C SER A 131 18.26 -16.22 -8.31
N GLU A 132 19.23 -17.07 -8.62
CA GLU A 132 20.46 -17.19 -7.82
C GLU A 132 21.28 -15.89 -7.79
N ASP A 133 21.27 -15.13 -8.88
CA ASP A 133 21.93 -13.83 -8.98
C ASP A 133 21.16 -12.69 -8.29
N GLY A 134 19.91 -12.93 -7.84
CA GLY A 134 19.07 -11.94 -7.20
C GLY A 134 18.49 -10.88 -8.14
N GLU A 135 18.51 -11.12 -9.46
CA GLU A 135 18.12 -10.13 -10.47
C GLU A 135 16.70 -10.30 -11.01
N SER A 136 16.07 -11.47 -10.78
CA SER A 136 14.73 -11.74 -11.29
C SER A 136 13.90 -12.64 -10.39
N TYR A 137 12.59 -12.40 -10.38
CA TYR A 137 11.59 -13.31 -9.81
C TYR A 137 10.87 -14.05 -10.93
N HIS A 138 10.64 -15.35 -10.72
CA HIS A 138 9.66 -16.12 -11.46
C HIS A 138 8.47 -16.42 -10.55
N ILE A 139 7.28 -15.99 -10.98
CA ILE A 139 6.04 -16.06 -10.21
C ILE A 139 5.07 -16.96 -10.97
N GLN A 140 4.72 -18.07 -10.36
CA GLN A 140 3.71 -18.99 -10.90
C GLN A 140 2.60 -19.20 -9.87
N SER A 141 1.35 -19.07 -10.30
CA SER A 141 0.19 -19.37 -9.47
C SER A 141 -0.94 -19.93 -10.31
N SER A 142 -1.52 -21.03 -9.82
CA SER A 142 -2.80 -21.57 -10.25
C SER A 142 -3.64 -21.94 -9.03
N VAL A 143 -3.51 -21.20 -7.94
CA VAL A 143 -4.28 -21.38 -6.70
C VAL A 143 -5.76 -21.05 -6.87
N CYS A 144 -6.07 -20.17 -7.83
CA CYS A 144 -7.42 -19.80 -8.24
C CYS A 144 -7.59 -20.03 -9.74
N GLU A 145 -8.65 -20.72 -10.13
CA GLU A 145 -8.95 -20.95 -11.54
C GLU A 145 -9.35 -19.67 -12.30
N GLN A 146 -9.82 -18.65 -11.57
CA GLN A 146 -10.18 -17.36 -12.16
C GLN A 146 -8.95 -16.47 -12.44
N SER A 147 -7.79 -16.81 -11.88
CA SER A 147 -6.56 -16.01 -12.03
C SER A 147 -5.32 -16.90 -12.03
N VAL A 148 -4.91 -17.38 -13.18
CA VAL A 148 -3.69 -18.18 -13.34
C VAL A 148 -2.60 -17.30 -13.93
N VAL A 149 -1.43 -17.26 -13.28
CA VAL A 149 -0.32 -16.41 -13.68
C VAL A 149 0.97 -17.22 -13.85
N ASP A 150 1.79 -16.80 -14.82
CA ASP A 150 3.16 -17.24 -15.03
C ASP A 150 3.95 -16.01 -15.51
N LEU A 151 4.63 -15.32 -14.58
CA LEU A 151 5.25 -14.03 -14.80
C LEU A 151 6.73 -14.06 -14.43
N HIS A 152 7.55 -13.47 -15.28
CA HIS A 152 8.98 -13.22 -15.06
C HIS A 152 9.19 -11.73 -14.84
N ILE A 153 9.76 -11.38 -13.69
CA ILE A 153 10.06 -10.01 -13.28
C ILE A 153 11.57 -9.85 -13.24
N LYS A 154 12.11 -8.97 -14.04
CA LYS A 154 13.57 -8.71 -14.10
C LYS A 154 13.87 -7.26 -13.77
N ARG A 155 14.78 -7.02 -12.83
CA ARG A 155 15.23 -5.66 -12.51
C ARG A 155 15.81 -4.97 -13.75
N LEU A 156 15.37 -3.73 -14.00
CA LEU A 156 15.99 -2.82 -14.98
C LEU A 156 16.93 -1.83 -14.28
N THR A 157 16.66 -1.55 -13.00
CA THR A 157 17.48 -0.69 -12.15
C THR A 157 17.88 -1.42 -10.88
N PRO A 158 18.93 -0.98 -10.17
CA PRO A 158 19.21 -1.50 -8.83
C PRO A 158 18.01 -1.39 -7.92
N GLY A 159 17.87 -2.34 -7.00
CA GLY A 159 16.88 -2.24 -5.93
C GLY A 159 17.22 -1.11 -4.96
N ALA A 160 16.26 -0.66 -4.17
CA ALA A 160 16.43 0.47 -3.27
C ALA A 160 15.88 0.17 -1.86
N LYS A 161 16.61 0.62 -0.85
CA LYS A 161 16.18 0.66 0.54
C LYS A 161 16.68 1.93 1.20
N MET A 162 15.99 2.36 2.26
CA MET A 162 16.33 3.56 3.02
C MET A 162 17.36 3.22 4.11
N GLY A 163 18.61 3.67 3.93
CA GLY A 163 19.71 3.37 4.84
C GLY A 163 20.14 1.90 4.83
N ASP A 164 21.11 1.57 5.67
CA ASP A 164 21.60 0.18 5.78
C ASP A 164 20.56 -0.73 6.43
N ASP A 165 19.82 -0.19 7.41
CA ASP A 165 18.66 -0.82 8.03
C ASP A 165 17.39 -0.03 7.71
N PRO A 166 16.50 -0.55 6.83
CA PRO A 166 15.33 0.19 6.35
C PRO A 166 14.12 0.15 7.30
N ALA A 167 14.25 -0.41 8.51
CA ALA A 167 13.14 -0.51 9.45
C ALA A 167 12.92 0.77 10.26
N THR A 168 11.68 1.14 10.49
CA THR A 168 11.25 2.06 11.57
C THR A 168 10.88 1.21 12.78
N TYR A 169 11.36 1.58 13.96
CA TYR A 169 11.15 0.84 15.20
C TYR A 169 10.23 1.58 16.16
N TYR A 170 9.38 0.83 16.84
CA TYR A 170 8.44 1.29 17.86
C TYR A 170 8.89 0.79 19.23
N GLY A 171 8.94 1.67 20.21
CA GLY A 171 9.40 1.38 21.56
C GLY A 171 10.32 2.47 22.09
N ASN A 172 10.55 2.47 23.39
CA ASN A 172 11.40 3.47 24.05
C ASN A 172 12.92 3.20 23.89
N LYS A 173 13.28 2.06 23.30
CA LYS A 173 14.67 1.66 23.06
C LYS A 173 14.80 1.06 21.66
N LEU A 174 15.80 1.50 20.94
CA LEU A 174 16.08 1.03 19.59
C LEU A 174 16.53 -0.43 19.55
N ASP A 175 17.23 -0.90 20.58
CA ASP A 175 17.75 -2.26 20.72
C ASP A 175 16.74 -3.28 21.27
N GLU A 176 15.61 -2.80 21.80
CA GLU A 176 14.53 -3.65 22.33
C GLU A 176 13.15 -3.12 21.84
N PRO A 177 12.90 -3.03 20.52
CA PRO A 177 11.64 -2.53 20.01
C PRO A 177 10.51 -3.54 20.26
N TRP A 178 9.28 -3.05 20.44
CA TRP A 178 8.09 -3.90 20.50
C TRP A 178 7.34 -4.03 19.19
N GLY A 179 7.77 -3.31 18.15
CA GLY A 179 7.23 -3.37 16.80
C GLY A 179 8.18 -2.73 15.80
N SER A 180 7.97 -3.03 14.54
CA SER A 180 8.74 -2.42 13.45
C SER A 180 7.94 -2.40 12.15
N MET A 181 8.32 -1.47 11.26
CA MET A 181 7.85 -1.41 9.88
C MET A 181 9.05 -1.30 8.94
N ARG A 182 9.06 -2.10 7.88
CA ARG A 182 10.18 -2.18 6.95
C ARG A 182 9.68 -2.29 5.52
N HIS A 183 10.34 -1.58 4.59
CA HIS A 183 10.06 -1.66 3.17
C HIS A 183 11.36 -1.75 2.38
N VAL A 184 11.35 -2.59 1.35
CA VAL A 184 12.41 -2.64 0.33
C VAL A 184 11.78 -2.73 -1.05
N PHE A 185 12.48 -2.22 -2.08
CA PHE A 185 11.87 -1.92 -3.36
C PHE A 185 12.74 -2.36 -4.53
N TRP A 186 12.08 -2.88 -5.59
CA TRP A 186 12.59 -2.86 -6.95
C TRP A 186 11.75 -1.86 -7.73
N PRO A 187 12.22 -0.63 -7.89
CA PRO A 187 11.37 0.48 -8.35
C PRO A 187 11.04 0.43 -9.85
N ARG A 188 11.86 -0.26 -10.65
CA ARG A 188 11.64 -0.39 -12.09
C ARG A 188 12.12 -1.74 -12.58
N ASN A 189 11.19 -2.53 -13.12
CA ASN A 189 11.45 -3.87 -13.65
C ASN A 189 10.77 -4.05 -14.99
N ALA A 190 11.25 -5.02 -15.77
CA ALA A 190 10.56 -5.60 -16.91
C ALA A 190 9.73 -6.80 -16.44
N CYS A 191 8.47 -6.85 -16.84
CA CYS A 191 7.58 -7.98 -16.58
C CYS A 191 7.12 -8.58 -17.91
N HIS A 192 7.28 -9.89 -18.06
CA HIS A 192 6.75 -10.65 -19.17
C HIS A 192 6.18 -11.99 -18.70
N GLY A 193 5.31 -12.59 -19.52
CA GLY A 193 4.66 -13.84 -19.19
C GLY A 193 3.20 -13.90 -19.61
N THR A 194 2.43 -14.73 -18.92
CA THR A 194 1.04 -14.99 -19.27
C THR A 194 0.12 -14.90 -18.06
N ILE A 195 -1.01 -14.25 -18.25
CA ILE A 195 -2.10 -14.17 -17.29
C ILE A 195 -3.33 -14.75 -17.96
N LYS A 196 -3.96 -15.76 -17.34
CA LYS A 196 -5.23 -16.32 -17.77
C LYS A 196 -6.29 -16.01 -16.72
N VAL A 197 -7.38 -15.43 -17.16
CA VAL A 197 -8.50 -15.05 -16.28
C VAL A 197 -9.82 -15.58 -16.83
N LYS A 198 -10.76 -15.83 -15.91
CA LYS A 198 -12.14 -16.11 -16.21
C LYS A 198 -12.98 -14.88 -15.84
N LYS A 199 -13.51 -14.18 -16.85
CA LYS A 199 -14.40 -13.05 -16.64
C LYS A 199 -15.82 -13.56 -16.44
N GLU A 200 -16.52 -13.10 -15.42
CA GLU A 200 -17.94 -13.37 -15.21
C GLU A 200 -18.78 -12.53 -16.19
N ILE A 201 -19.71 -13.18 -16.85
CA ILE A 201 -20.73 -12.56 -17.69
C ILE A 201 -22.08 -12.96 -17.12
N VAL A 202 -22.86 -12.00 -16.64
CA VAL A 202 -24.22 -12.22 -16.19
C VAL A 202 -25.12 -12.18 -17.41
N VAL A 203 -25.72 -13.32 -17.75
CA VAL A 203 -26.68 -13.41 -18.88
C VAL A 203 -28.08 -13.30 -18.29
N GLY A 204 -28.77 -12.20 -18.60
CA GLY A 204 -30.20 -12.05 -18.26
C GLY A 204 -31.06 -13.05 -19.03
N SER A 205 -32.22 -13.40 -18.52
CA SER A 205 -33.17 -14.37 -19.11
C SER A 205 -33.59 -14.03 -20.54
N ASP A 206 -33.32 -12.82 -21.05
CA ASP A 206 -33.65 -12.37 -22.42
C ASP A 206 -32.45 -12.38 -23.38
N GLY A 207 -31.28 -12.91 -23.00
CA GLY A 207 -30.11 -13.02 -23.88
C GLY A 207 -29.43 -11.67 -24.22
N GLN A 208 -29.69 -10.61 -23.48
CA GLN A 208 -29.01 -9.33 -23.60
C GLN A 208 -27.93 -9.18 -22.48
N GLU A 209 -26.72 -8.87 -22.90
CA GLU A 209 -25.65 -8.52 -21.96
C GLU A 209 -26.02 -7.25 -21.16
N SER A 210 -26.18 -7.38 -19.85
CA SER A 210 -26.33 -6.22 -18.96
C SER A 210 -25.01 -5.94 -18.25
N SER A 211 -24.47 -4.75 -18.42
CA SER A 211 -23.43 -4.23 -17.54
C SER A 211 -24.04 -4.06 -16.14
N GLY A 212 -23.44 -4.73 -15.15
CA GLY A 212 -23.98 -4.69 -13.79
C GLY A 212 -23.75 -3.32 -13.16
N ASP A 213 -24.79 -2.52 -13.11
CA ASP A 213 -24.89 -1.42 -12.14
C ASP A 213 -25.41 -2.05 -10.83
N GLU A 214 -24.56 -2.11 -9.83
CA GLU A 214 -24.97 -2.42 -8.46
C GLU A 214 -25.79 -1.23 -7.94
N GLU A 215 -27.12 -1.39 -7.93
CA GLU A 215 -27.99 -0.45 -7.19
C GLU A 215 -27.78 -0.68 -5.69
N GLU A 216 -27.22 0.34 -5.00
CA GLU A 216 -27.16 0.39 -3.53
C GLU A 216 -28.60 0.37 -2.99
N GLU A 217 -28.97 -0.68 -2.25
CA GLU A 217 -30.20 -0.70 -1.49
C GLU A 217 -30.09 0.34 -0.34
N GLU A 218 -30.88 1.41 -0.42
CA GLU A 218 -31.11 2.31 0.69
C GLU A 218 -31.96 1.59 1.75
N ASP A 219 -31.33 1.19 2.86
CA ASP A 219 -32.03 0.79 4.07
C ASP A 219 -32.71 2.03 4.69
N GLY A 220 -33.99 2.14 4.46
CA GLY A 220 -34.84 3.12 5.13
C GLY A 220 -35.22 2.65 6.53
N ASP A 221 -34.64 3.27 7.55
CA ASP A 221 -35.10 3.20 8.94
C ASP A 221 -36.43 3.95 9.08
N ASP A 222 -37.52 3.21 9.30
CA ASP A 222 -38.77 3.73 9.84
C ASP A 222 -38.97 3.22 11.26
N ASP A 223 -38.68 4.10 12.22
CA ASP A 223 -39.14 3.98 13.62
C ASP A 223 -40.67 4.10 13.69
N GLU A 224 -41.39 3.07 14.12
CA GLU A 224 -42.70 3.26 14.75
C GLU A 224 -42.97 2.24 15.89
N GLU A 225 -43.50 2.83 16.96
CA GLU A 225 -43.76 2.31 18.30
C GLU A 225 -44.83 1.20 18.36
N GLU A 226 -44.71 0.43 19.46
CA GLU A 226 -45.61 -0.61 19.97
C GLU A 226 -47.13 -0.26 19.96
N SER A 227 -47.93 -1.26 19.57
CA SER A 227 -49.07 -1.68 20.45
C SER A 227 -49.71 -2.97 19.91
N GLY A 228 -49.95 -3.88 20.83
CA GLY A 228 -50.30 -5.27 20.66
C GLY A 228 -51.65 -5.61 20.03
N THR A 229 -51.81 -6.86 19.78
CA THR A 229 -52.87 -7.86 19.92
C THR A 229 -53.22 -8.64 18.66
N SER A 230 -53.08 -9.96 18.89
CA SER A 230 -53.91 -11.11 18.44
C SER A 230 -54.09 -11.45 16.95
N GLU A 231 -53.51 -12.63 16.66
CA GLU A 231 -54.11 -13.76 15.93
C GLU A 231 -54.89 -13.53 14.62
N GLU A 232 -54.35 -13.97 13.49
CA GLU A 232 -54.93 -15.05 12.70
C GLU A 232 -54.13 -15.32 11.43
N ASP A 233 -53.90 -16.62 11.17
CA ASP A 233 -53.22 -17.21 10.01
C ASP A 233 -53.71 -16.65 8.69
N SER A 234 -52.77 -16.29 7.81
CA SER A 234 -52.93 -16.47 6.38
C SER A 234 -51.56 -16.61 5.72
N ASP A 235 -51.16 -17.86 5.45
CA ASP A 235 -50.13 -18.20 4.48
C ASP A 235 -50.42 -17.51 3.13
N SER A 236 -49.65 -16.49 2.82
CA SER A 236 -49.43 -16.08 1.45
C SER A 236 -47.92 -16.22 1.21
N GLU A 237 -47.55 -17.37 0.64
CA GLU A 237 -46.27 -17.58 -0.01
C GLU A 237 -46.18 -16.51 -1.13
N GLU A 238 -45.56 -15.37 -0.89
CA GLU A 238 -44.99 -14.54 -1.93
C GLU A 238 -43.75 -15.29 -2.42
N GLU A 239 -43.95 -16.11 -3.46
CA GLU A 239 -42.87 -16.56 -4.33
C GLU A 239 -42.25 -15.28 -4.92
N SER A 240 -41.14 -14.79 -4.32
CA SER A 240 -40.24 -13.90 -5.01
C SER A 240 -39.69 -14.66 -6.20
N ASP A 241 -40.11 -14.31 -7.42
CA ASP A 241 -39.46 -14.71 -8.66
C ASP A 241 -38.02 -14.15 -8.64
N GLU A 242 -37.12 -14.80 -7.91
CA GLU A 242 -35.68 -14.64 -8.12
C GLU A 242 -35.40 -15.15 -9.51
N GLU A 243 -35.34 -14.26 -10.50
CA GLU A 243 -34.86 -14.58 -11.83
C GLU A 243 -33.50 -15.27 -11.70
N GLU A 244 -33.42 -16.56 -12.02
CA GLU A 244 -32.15 -17.31 -12.05
C GLU A 244 -31.22 -16.61 -13.05
N ARG A 245 -30.29 -15.75 -12.56
CA ARG A 245 -29.24 -15.16 -13.39
C ARG A 245 -28.21 -16.23 -13.68
N GLU A 246 -28.05 -16.61 -14.92
CA GLU A 246 -27.04 -17.58 -15.35
C GLU A 246 -25.69 -16.88 -15.45
N ILE A 247 -24.72 -17.28 -14.59
CA ILE A 247 -23.35 -16.79 -14.65
C ILE A 247 -22.57 -17.64 -15.63
N VAL A 248 -22.08 -17.03 -16.71
CA VAL A 248 -21.21 -17.66 -17.71
C VAL A 248 -19.80 -17.06 -17.62
N TYR A 249 -18.78 -17.90 -17.72
CA TYR A 249 -17.39 -17.45 -17.69
C TYR A 249 -16.80 -17.36 -19.09
N GLU A 250 -16.12 -16.25 -19.38
CA GLU A 250 -15.31 -16.06 -20.59
C GLU A 250 -13.83 -16.18 -20.24
N ASP A 251 -13.13 -17.09 -20.91
CA ASP A 251 -11.69 -17.25 -20.77
C ASP A 251 -10.94 -16.15 -21.53
N ARG A 252 -10.11 -15.40 -20.82
CA ARG A 252 -9.22 -14.37 -21.39
C ARG A 252 -7.77 -14.69 -21.11
N THR A 253 -6.89 -14.44 -22.08
CA THR A 253 -5.46 -14.62 -21.94
C THR A 253 -4.75 -13.33 -22.32
N ILE A 254 -4.02 -12.75 -21.35
CA ILE A 254 -3.14 -11.60 -21.54
C ILE A 254 -1.69 -12.10 -21.65
N ILE A 255 -0.97 -11.67 -22.67
CA ILE A 255 0.41 -12.06 -22.92
C ILE A 255 1.28 -10.82 -22.96
N PHE A 256 2.19 -10.72 -21.99
CA PHE A 256 3.29 -9.75 -22.01
C PHE A 256 4.50 -10.43 -22.63
N LYS A 257 4.93 -9.94 -23.78
CA LYS A 257 6.01 -10.60 -24.55
C LYS A 257 7.38 -10.28 -23.98
N GLU A 258 8.30 -11.23 -24.01
CA GLU A 258 9.68 -11.03 -23.55
C GLU A 258 10.41 -9.93 -24.35
N GLU A 259 10.18 -9.86 -25.66
CA GLU A 259 10.75 -8.83 -26.52
C GLU A 259 10.12 -7.44 -26.37
N ASP A 260 8.97 -7.34 -25.72
CA ASP A 260 8.22 -6.10 -25.46
C ASP A 260 7.54 -6.20 -24.07
N PRO A 261 8.35 -6.21 -22.99
CA PRO A 261 7.84 -6.41 -21.64
C PRO A 261 7.10 -5.16 -21.13
N VAL A 262 6.17 -5.36 -20.23
CA VAL A 262 5.52 -4.26 -19.51
C VAL A 262 6.38 -3.84 -18.32
N LEU A 263 6.11 -2.65 -17.77
CA LEU A 263 6.84 -2.16 -16.60
C LEU A 263 6.23 -2.70 -15.32
N SER A 264 7.05 -2.88 -14.31
CA SER A 264 6.63 -3.35 -12.99
C SER A 264 7.42 -2.72 -11.84
N THR A 265 6.81 -2.74 -10.66
CA THR A 265 7.40 -2.36 -9.38
C THR A 265 7.19 -3.48 -8.40
N LEU A 266 8.25 -3.91 -7.69
CA LEU A 266 8.14 -4.92 -6.66
C LEU A 266 8.47 -4.30 -5.29
N ILE A 267 7.66 -4.63 -4.31
CA ILE A 267 7.80 -4.15 -2.92
C ILE A 267 7.71 -5.35 -2.00
N MET A 268 8.61 -5.40 -1.04
CA MET A 268 8.47 -6.26 0.12
C MET A 268 8.27 -5.39 1.35
N ALA A 269 7.21 -5.65 2.08
CA ALA A 269 6.83 -4.93 3.28
C ALA A 269 6.76 -5.89 4.48
N PHE A 270 7.19 -5.40 5.63
CA PHE A 270 7.03 -6.05 6.91
C PHE A 270 6.42 -5.08 7.90
N GLN A 271 5.35 -5.51 8.58
CA GLN A 271 4.70 -4.80 9.66
C GLN A 271 4.66 -5.70 10.89
N GLY A 272 5.55 -5.44 11.83
CA GLY A 272 5.75 -6.24 13.04
C GLY A 272 4.86 -5.81 14.19
N MET A 273 3.61 -5.39 13.92
CA MET A 273 2.59 -5.04 14.93
C MET A 273 1.21 -4.96 14.28
N LYS A 274 0.16 -4.74 15.09
CA LYS A 274 -1.20 -4.55 14.56
C LYS A 274 -1.28 -3.30 13.68
N PRO A 275 -2.03 -3.33 12.56
CA PRO A 275 -2.09 -2.22 11.59
C PRO A 275 -2.40 -0.86 12.21
N HIS A 276 -3.45 -0.76 13.03
CA HIS A 276 -3.89 0.49 13.66
C HIS A 276 -2.92 1.03 14.74
N HIS A 277 -1.97 0.21 15.20
CA HIS A 277 -0.86 0.68 16.06
C HIS A 277 0.34 1.15 15.24
N ALA A 278 0.49 0.65 14.01
CA ALA A 278 1.60 0.97 13.14
C ALA A 278 1.38 2.30 12.41
N ALA A 279 0.19 2.49 11.82
CA ALA A 279 -0.14 3.66 11.03
C ALA A 279 -1.61 4.06 11.17
N LYS A 280 -1.91 5.35 11.01
CA LYS A 280 -3.27 5.87 10.89
C LYS A 280 -3.70 6.09 9.44
N ALA A 281 -2.75 6.32 8.55
CA ALA A 281 -2.98 6.55 7.14
C ALA A 281 -1.72 6.23 6.32
N TRP A 282 -1.92 5.92 5.05
CA TRP A 282 -0.85 5.60 4.08
C TRP A 282 -1.14 6.30 2.77
N ASN A 283 -0.07 6.67 2.07
CA ASN A 283 -0.09 7.05 0.67
C ASN A 283 0.93 6.17 -0.06
N PHE A 284 0.48 5.48 -1.06
CA PHE A 284 1.34 4.75 -1.97
C PHE A 284 1.10 5.24 -3.40
N LEU A 285 2.17 5.40 -4.15
CA LEU A 285 2.09 5.69 -5.58
C LEU A 285 3.29 5.09 -6.29
N TYR A 286 3.06 4.45 -7.43
CA TYR A 286 4.10 4.30 -8.44
C TYR A 286 3.68 5.00 -9.73
N PHE A 287 4.67 5.55 -10.41
CA PHE A 287 4.56 6.21 -11.71
C PHE A 287 5.51 5.55 -12.68
N HIS A 288 5.04 5.25 -13.87
CA HIS A 288 5.84 4.72 -14.96
C HIS A 288 5.67 5.54 -16.24
N SER A 289 6.80 5.85 -16.87
CA SER A 289 6.88 6.33 -18.24
C SER A 289 7.90 5.49 -19.03
N GLU A 290 8.02 5.70 -20.32
CA GLU A 290 9.00 4.94 -21.12
C GLU A 290 10.41 4.99 -20.53
N LYS A 291 10.83 6.13 -19.99
CA LYS A 291 12.20 6.37 -19.52
C LYS A 291 12.36 6.41 -18.01
N TYR A 292 11.34 6.85 -17.28
CA TYR A 292 11.46 7.12 -15.85
C TYR A 292 10.40 6.35 -15.07
N SER A 293 10.77 5.97 -13.84
CA SER A 293 9.82 5.52 -12.84
C SER A 293 10.00 6.33 -11.56
N ALA A 294 8.90 6.51 -10.84
CA ALA A 294 8.92 7.08 -9.50
C ALA A 294 8.01 6.26 -8.59
N LEU A 295 8.36 6.23 -7.32
CA LEU A 295 7.62 5.52 -6.29
C LEU A 295 7.57 6.39 -5.04
N LEU A 296 6.43 6.43 -4.37
CA LEU A 296 6.26 6.94 -3.02
C LEU A 296 5.66 5.85 -2.14
N MET A 297 6.26 5.64 -0.97
CA MET A 297 5.65 4.97 0.18
C MET A 297 5.71 5.92 1.36
N GLU A 298 4.56 6.32 1.85
CA GLU A 298 4.42 7.21 3.01
C GLU A 298 3.39 6.65 3.98
N PHE A 299 3.70 6.65 5.26
CA PHE A 299 2.72 6.39 6.30
C PHE A 299 2.88 7.36 7.47
N THR A 300 1.77 7.62 8.14
CA THR A 300 1.72 8.45 9.34
C THR A 300 1.32 7.58 10.51
N THR A 301 2.12 7.61 11.58
CA THR A 301 1.83 6.86 12.80
C THR A 301 0.61 7.44 13.53
N PRO A 302 -0.06 6.66 14.39
CA PRO A 302 -1.11 7.17 15.25
C PRO A 302 -0.62 8.27 16.20
N LYS A 303 -1.55 9.00 16.81
CA LYS A 303 -1.28 10.04 17.82
C LYS A 303 -0.45 9.51 18.99
N SER A 304 -0.60 8.23 19.34
CA SER A 304 0.23 7.54 20.34
C SER A 304 1.74 7.64 20.06
N TYR A 305 2.15 7.78 18.81
CA TYR A 305 3.53 8.00 18.37
C TYR A 305 3.72 9.37 17.72
N ALA A 306 3.00 10.38 18.21
CA ALA A 306 3.10 11.80 17.84
C ALA A 306 2.83 12.10 16.35
N ASN A 307 1.99 11.31 15.67
CA ASN A 307 1.68 11.48 14.24
C ASN A 307 2.94 11.58 13.38
N THR A 308 3.96 10.79 13.70
CA THR A 308 5.24 10.84 12.98
C THR A 308 5.06 10.32 11.56
N LYS A 309 5.49 11.12 10.59
CA LYS A 309 5.47 10.78 9.17
C LYS A 309 6.76 10.08 8.77
N ILE A 310 6.66 8.98 8.07
CA ILE A 310 7.76 8.25 7.46
C ILE A 310 7.49 8.18 5.97
N SER A 311 8.42 8.67 5.15
CA SER A 311 8.22 8.79 3.72
C SER A 311 9.47 8.41 2.95
N ALA A 312 9.32 7.58 1.93
CA ALA A 312 10.35 7.19 0.98
C ALA A 312 9.86 7.51 -0.43
N GLY A 313 10.53 8.43 -1.11
CA GLY A 313 10.37 8.68 -2.54
C GLY A 313 11.56 8.12 -3.31
N ILE A 314 11.33 7.37 -4.38
CA ILE A 314 12.40 6.77 -5.20
C ILE A 314 12.16 7.18 -6.64
N ILE A 315 13.19 7.71 -7.30
CA ILE A 315 13.14 8.07 -8.71
C ILE A 315 14.25 7.34 -9.45
N THR A 316 13.90 6.77 -10.60
CA THR A 316 14.84 6.06 -11.48
C THR A 316 14.71 6.54 -12.90
N ASP A 317 15.78 6.44 -13.66
CA ASP A 317 15.70 6.37 -15.12
C ASP A 317 15.59 4.90 -15.58
N ASP A 318 15.97 4.62 -16.82
CA ASP A 318 15.93 3.28 -17.42
C ASP A 318 17.07 2.35 -16.95
N LYS A 319 18.01 2.82 -16.11
CA LYS A 319 19.24 2.10 -15.73
C LYS A 319 19.62 2.21 -14.27
N GLU A 320 19.37 3.34 -13.64
CA GLU A 320 19.87 3.63 -12.31
C GLU A 320 18.85 4.35 -11.42
N VAL A 321 19.04 4.25 -10.12
CA VAL A 321 18.34 5.08 -9.15
C VAL A 321 18.96 6.46 -9.16
N LEU A 322 18.13 7.48 -9.43
CA LEU A 322 18.54 8.89 -9.48
C LEU A 322 18.55 9.51 -8.08
N ALA A 323 17.54 9.19 -7.28
CA ALA A 323 17.42 9.67 -5.91
C ALA A 323 16.53 8.73 -5.07
N LEU A 324 16.81 8.67 -3.76
CA LEU A 324 15.88 8.29 -2.72
C LEU A 324 15.69 9.49 -1.80
N THR A 325 14.45 9.92 -1.61
CA THR A 325 14.09 11.13 -0.87
C THR A 325 13.31 10.81 0.38
N THR A 326 13.52 11.56 1.45
CA THR A 326 12.89 11.40 2.77
C THR A 326 12.10 12.62 3.20
N ASN A 327 12.44 13.80 2.67
CA ASN A 327 11.74 15.05 2.92
C ASN A 327 10.67 15.27 1.83
N ASN A 328 9.56 14.52 1.95
CA ASN A 328 8.50 14.50 0.97
C ASN A 328 7.22 15.14 1.53
N THR A 329 6.43 15.70 0.65
CA THR A 329 5.11 16.26 0.99
C THR A 329 4.07 15.68 0.05
N VAL A 330 2.99 15.17 0.63
CA VAL A 330 1.79 14.71 -0.10
C VAL A 330 0.68 15.71 0.17
N GLU A 331 0.13 16.27 -0.89
CA GLU A 331 -1.03 17.18 -0.85
C GLU A 331 -2.23 16.47 -1.51
N HIS A 332 -3.27 16.25 -0.72
CA HIS A 332 -4.57 15.79 -1.20
C HIS A 332 -5.38 16.99 -1.69
N LEU A 333 -5.82 16.97 -2.93
CA LEU A 333 -6.48 18.10 -3.57
C LEU A 333 -7.95 17.78 -3.88
N GLY A 334 -8.87 18.69 -3.52
CA GLY A 334 -10.27 18.61 -3.85
C GLY A 334 -10.95 17.37 -3.27
N SER A 335 -10.98 17.24 -1.95
CA SER A 335 -11.58 16.07 -1.29
C SER A 335 -13.12 16.11 -1.29
N GLU A 336 -13.73 14.94 -1.24
CA GLU A 336 -15.16 14.69 -1.09
C GLU A 336 -15.37 13.64 -0.01
N VAL A 337 -16.42 13.81 0.82
CA VAL A 337 -16.77 12.82 1.83
C VAL A 337 -17.53 11.69 1.13
N ASP A 338 -17.09 10.47 1.31
CA ASP A 338 -17.74 9.29 0.74
C ASP A 338 -18.80 8.69 1.69
N SER A 339 -19.44 7.60 1.27
CA SER A 339 -20.50 6.91 2.00
C SER A 339 -20.07 6.34 3.36
N VAL A 340 -18.76 6.14 3.58
CA VAL A 340 -18.20 5.62 4.86
C VAL A 340 -17.59 6.74 5.73
N GLY A 341 -17.68 8.00 5.28
CA GLY A 341 -17.29 9.19 6.04
C GLY A 341 -15.85 9.66 5.85
N TRP A 342 -15.04 9.03 4.98
CA TRP A 342 -13.69 9.48 4.69
C TRP A 342 -13.67 10.63 3.67
N LYS A 343 -12.79 11.62 3.87
CA LYS A 343 -12.51 12.68 2.89
C LYS A 343 -11.56 12.15 1.82
N VAL A 344 -12.14 11.61 0.75
CA VAL A 344 -11.41 11.01 -0.36
C VAL A 344 -10.93 12.11 -1.32
N PRO A 345 -9.63 12.20 -1.64
CA PRO A 345 -9.12 13.23 -2.54
C PRO A 345 -9.48 12.96 -3.99
N LYS A 346 -9.65 14.06 -4.77
CA LYS A 346 -9.89 14.00 -6.23
C LYS A 346 -8.61 14.12 -7.07
N ALA A 347 -7.52 14.56 -6.46
CA ALA A 347 -6.20 14.61 -7.07
C ALA A 347 -5.13 14.59 -5.98
N ILE A 348 -3.92 14.24 -6.39
CA ILE A 348 -2.76 14.16 -5.51
C ILE A 348 -1.59 14.92 -6.13
N LYS A 349 -0.83 15.62 -5.28
CA LYS A 349 0.45 16.22 -5.64
C LYS A 349 1.49 15.84 -4.62
N ILE A 350 2.59 15.29 -5.10
CA ILE A 350 3.69 14.79 -4.29
C ILE A 350 4.94 15.59 -4.64
N SER A 351 5.53 16.25 -3.64
CA SER A 351 6.82 16.92 -3.77
C SER A 351 7.87 16.07 -3.08
N LEU A 352 8.88 15.66 -3.84
CA LEU A 352 9.98 14.81 -3.41
C LEU A 352 11.25 15.66 -3.32
N ASN A 353 11.88 15.71 -2.14
CA ASN A 353 13.06 16.52 -1.91
C ASN A 353 14.16 15.70 -1.24
N GLY A 354 15.37 15.79 -1.74
CA GLY A 354 16.50 15.03 -1.24
C GLY A 354 17.79 15.33 -2.01
N ILE A 355 18.60 14.31 -2.16
CA ILE A 355 19.91 14.39 -2.84
C ILE A 355 20.04 13.30 -3.90
N ASN A 356 20.95 13.54 -4.87
CA ASN A 356 21.30 12.55 -5.88
C ASN A 356 21.83 11.27 -5.22
N ALA A 357 21.41 10.10 -5.73
CA ALA A 357 21.85 8.79 -5.24
C ALA A 357 23.37 8.55 -5.35
N LYS A 358 24.06 9.32 -6.19
CA LYS A 358 25.53 9.23 -6.38
C LYS A 358 26.34 10.01 -5.35
N VAL A 359 25.71 10.88 -4.55
CA VAL A 359 26.39 11.63 -3.48
C VAL A 359 26.78 10.66 -2.37
N LYS A 360 28.02 10.73 -1.90
CA LYS A 360 28.55 9.85 -0.86
C LYS A 360 28.46 10.48 0.51
N ASP A 361 28.39 9.67 1.57
CA ASP A 361 28.34 10.14 2.95
C ASP A 361 29.55 11.03 3.30
N GLU A 362 30.76 10.66 2.85
CA GLU A 362 31.96 11.46 3.12
C GLU A 362 31.88 12.89 2.51
N GLN A 363 31.18 13.02 1.37
CA GLN A 363 30.97 14.31 0.73
C GLN A 363 29.97 15.15 1.55
N LEU A 364 28.88 14.57 2.02
CA LEU A 364 27.89 15.23 2.88
C LEU A 364 28.50 15.68 4.20
N GLU A 365 29.33 14.84 4.83
CA GLU A 365 30.05 15.18 6.05
C GLU A 365 31.01 16.37 5.83
N ALA A 366 31.70 16.41 4.70
CA ALA A 366 32.61 17.50 4.36
C ALA A 366 31.85 18.82 4.12
N GLU A 367 30.73 18.80 3.41
CA GLU A 367 29.88 19.96 3.12
C GLU A 367 29.27 20.52 4.42
N ASN A 368 28.72 19.67 5.30
CA ASN A 368 28.18 20.06 6.60
C ASN A 368 29.24 20.58 7.56
N SER A 369 30.45 20.01 7.55
CA SER A 369 31.56 20.45 8.41
C SER A 369 32.13 21.85 8.00
N SER A 370 32.04 22.16 6.70
CA SER A 370 32.49 23.46 6.16
C SER A 370 31.56 24.60 6.57
N ALA A 371 30.26 24.34 6.60
CA ALA A 371 29.24 25.32 6.97
C ALA A 371 29.29 25.70 8.45
N LYS A 372 29.51 24.74 9.35
CA LYS A 372 29.61 24.99 10.80
C LYS A 372 30.78 25.90 11.22
N LYS A 373 31.72 26.20 10.35
CA LYS A 373 32.84 27.10 10.62
C LYS A 373 32.53 28.58 10.38
N ASP A 374 31.45 28.87 9.63
CA ASP A 374 31.11 30.24 9.25
C ASP A 374 29.98 30.85 10.13
N ASP A 375 29.14 30.03 10.75
CA ASP A 375 28.00 30.47 11.56
C ASP A 375 28.33 30.35 13.08
N GLY A 376 28.58 31.49 13.72
CA GLY A 376 28.97 31.60 15.12
C GLY A 376 27.83 31.81 16.11
N GLU A 377 26.58 31.47 15.81
CA GLU A 377 25.44 31.55 16.74
C GLU A 377 24.51 30.33 16.58
N GLU A 378 24.39 29.55 17.66
CA GLU A 378 23.45 28.45 17.80
C GLU A 378 22.05 29.03 18.08
N GLU A 379 21.24 29.24 17.05
CA GLU A 379 19.77 29.24 17.17
C GLU A 379 19.28 27.82 16.90
N GLU A 380 18.48 27.23 17.82
CA GLU A 380 17.73 25.99 17.65
C GLU A 380 16.58 26.19 16.63
N GLU A 381 16.90 26.53 15.39
CA GLU A 381 15.99 26.38 14.27
C GLU A 381 15.99 24.91 13.85
N GLU A 382 14.81 24.34 13.57
CA GLU A 382 14.69 23.03 12.91
C GLU A 382 15.60 23.06 11.68
N GLU A 383 16.77 22.39 11.75
CA GLU A 383 17.73 22.38 10.65
C GLU A 383 17.06 21.79 9.41
N GLU A 384 16.88 22.62 8.37
CA GLU A 384 16.40 22.13 7.06
C GLU A 384 17.33 21.01 6.58
N GLU A 385 16.73 19.87 6.27
CA GLU A 385 17.48 18.71 5.76
C GLU A 385 18.24 19.10 4.49
N TYR A 386 19.53 18.78 4.42
CA TYR A 386 20.45 19.10 3.33
C TYR A 386 20.65 20.62 3.06
N LYS A 387 20.45 21.50 4.06
CA LYS A 387 20.64 22.96 3.94
C LYS A 387 22.01 23.31 3.30
N ASN A 388 23.04 22.62 3.73
CA ASN A 388 24.44 22.89 3.36
C ASN A 388 24.94 22.13 2.13
N VAL A 389 24.10 21.29 1.53
CA VAL A 389 24.46 20.50 0.34
C VAL A 389 24.47 21.38 -0.90
N ALA A 390 25.50 21.23 -1.73
CA ALA A 390 25.64 21.96 -2.97
C ALA A 390 24.43 21.75 -3.90
N GLN A 391 23.99 22.79 -4.61
CA GLN A 391 22.76 22.77 -5.40
C GLN A 391 22.76 21.67 -6.48
N GLU A 392 23.92 21.39 -7.08
CA GLU A 392 24.07 20.31 -8.08
C GLU A 392 23.87 18.88 -7.48
N ASN A 393 24.00 18.73 -6.16
CA ASN A 393 23.80 17.49 -5.45
C ASN A 393 22.36 17.31 -4.94
N LYS A 394 21.59 18.40 -4.91
CA LYS A 394 20.17 18.37 -4.52
C LYS A 394 19.33 17.75 -5.64
N PHE A 395 18.27 17.07 -5.23
CA PHE A 395 17.31 16.46 -6.12
C PHE A 395 15.89 16.85 -5.70
N ASN A 396 15.11 17.33 -6.65
CA ASN A 396 13.71 17.67 -6.42
C ASN A 396 12.85 17.06 -7.54
N ALA A 397 11.70 16.54 -7.19
CA ALA A 397 10.71 16.10 -8.16
C ALA A 397 9.31 16.42 -7.69
N VAL A 398 8.40 16.62 -8.64
CA VAL A 398 6.97 16.76 -8.39
C VAL A 398 6.24 15.71 -9.22
N ILE A 399 5.38 14.93 -8.57
CA ILE A 399 4.44 14.02 -9.22
C ILE A 399 3.05 14.56 -8.93
N GLU A 400 2.23 14.71 -9.95
CA GLU A 400 0.85 15.18 -9.78
C GLU A 400 -0.09 14.56 -10.79
N GLY A 401 -1.33 14.30 -10.37
CA GLY A 401 -2.37 13.79 -11.25
C GLY A 401 -3.72 13.66 -10.56
N PRO A 402 -4.78 13.40 -11.33
CA PRO A 402 -6.13 13.19 -10.81
C PRO A 402 -6.29 11.80 -10.18
N LEU A 403 -7.23 11.69 -9.24
CA LEU A 403 -7.71 10.44 -8.66
C LEU A 403 -9.18 10.23 -9.11
N ASN A 404 -9.36 10.00 -10.40
CA ASN A 404 -10.65 9.94 -11.07
C ASN A 404 -10.98 8.58 -11.69
N ASN A 405 -10.01 7.64 -11.69
CA ASN A 405 -10.19 6.28 -12.19
C ASN A 405 -10.03 5.29 -11.03
N LEU A 406 -11.11 5.20 -10.22
CA LEU A 406 -11.17 4.30 -9.07
C LEU A 406 -11.25 2.85 -9.56
N VAL A 407 -10.33 2.03 -9.12
CA VAL A 407 -10.31 0.57 -9.37
C VAL A 407 -11.19 -0.13 -8.34
N GLU A 408 -10.97 0.21 -7.06
CA GLU A 408 -11.67 -0.44 -5.95
C GLU A 408 -11.56 0.40 -4.67
N ARG A 409 -12.57 0.28 -3.82
CA ARG A 409 -12.54 0.69 -2.42
C ARG A 409 -12.55 -0.58 -1.56
N ILE A 410 -11.40 -0.95 -1.03
CA ILE A 410 -11.24 -2.19 -0.26
C ILE A 410 -11.57 -1.93 1.21
N ASP A 411 -12.56 -2.62 1.75
CA ASP A 411 -12.80 -2.72 3.19
C ASP A 411 -11.82 -3.73 3.79
N VAL A 412 -10.74 -3.23 4.40
CA VAL A 412 -9.70 -4.10 4.99
C VAL A 412 -10.27 -4.99 6.10
N MET A 413 -11.29 -4.54 6.83
CA MET A 413 -11.98 -5.37 7.83
C MET A 413 -12.90 -6.39 7.18
N GLY A 414 -13.44 -6.11 6.01
CA GLY A 414 -14.20 -7.07 5.20
C GLY A 414 -13.37 -8.31 4.84
N GLU A 415 -12.13 -8.10 4.44
CA GLU A 415 -11.18 -9.14 4.03
C GLU A 415 -10.64 -10.00 5.21
N VAL A 416 -10.81 -9.54 6.44
CA VAL A 416 -10.32 -10.26 7.64
C VAL A 416 -11.34 -11.31 8.07
N PRO A 417 -10.94 -12.59 8.29
CA PRO A 417 -11.85 -13.63 8.78
C PRO A 417 -12.57 -13.24 10.09
N ASN A 418 -13.85 -13.60 10.22
CA ASN A 418 -14.71 -13.18 11.33
C ASN A 418 -14.16 -13.51 12.73
N PHE A 419 -13.39 -14.60 12.88
CA PHE A 419 -12.77 -14.92 14.17
C PHE A 419 -11.64 -13.93 14.53
N VAL A 420 -10.92 -13.40 13.54
CA VAL A 420 -9.90 -12.36 13.71
C VAL A 420 -10.57 -11.02 14.03
N LYS A 421 -11.71 -10.72 13.40
CA LYS A 421 -12.53 -9.54 13.72
C LYS A 421 -12.87 -9.52 15.20
N ASN A 422 -13.23 -10.65 15.81
CA ASN A 422 -13.53 -10.75 17.24
C ASN A 422 -12.29 -10.53 18.14
N ILE A 423 -11.08 -10.81 17.67
CA ILE A 423 -9.82 -10.55 18.41
C ILE A 423 -9.42 -9.08 18.28
N VAL A 424 -9.75 -8.45 17.13
CA VAL A 424 -9.43 -7.06 16.80
C VAL A 424 -10.57 -6.11 17.18
N SER A 425 -11.79 -6.59 17.43
CA SER A 425 -13.00 -5.83 17.74
C SER A 425 -12.95 -4.99 19.04
N GLY A 426 -11.83 -5.00 19.77
CA GLY A 426 -11.55 -3.99 20.81
C GLY A 426 -11.14 -2.61 20.23
N VAL A 427 -11.14 -2.44 18.92
CA VAL A 427 -10.75 -1.20 18.24
C VAL A 427 -12.01 -0.46 17.80
N ALA A 428 -12.75 0.05 18.78
CA ALA A 428 -13.83 1.01 18.50
C ALA A 428 -13.24 2.21 17.75
N GLY A 429 -13.77 2.53 16.57
CA GLY A 429 -13.43 3.73 15.80
C GLY A 429 -12.42 3.56 14.67
N THR A 430 -12.03 2.36 14.25
CA THR A 430 -11.25 2.20 13.02
C THR A 430 -12.13 1.74 11.87
N LYS A 431 -12.09 2.48 10.77
CA LYS A 431 -12.73 2.13 9.49
C LYS A 431 -11.61 2.08 8.42
N PRO A 432 -10.83 0.97 8.34
CA PRO A 432 -9.69 0.90 7.44
C PRO A 432 -10.15 0.62 6.02
N TYR A 433 -10.02 1.61 5.15
CA TYR A 433 -10.32 1.52 3.72
C TYR A 433 -9.11 1.89 2.88
N ILE A 434 -8.92 1.16 1.77
CA ILE A 434 -7.92 1.45 0.74
C ILE A 434 -8.63 1.85 -0.53
N TYR A 435 -8.34 3.05 -1.04
CA TYR A 435 -8.83 3.55 -2.32
C TYR A 435 -7.74 3.38 -3.35
N GLN A 436 -7.96 2.52 -4.33
CA GLN A 436 -7.01 2.20 -5.40
C GLN A 436 -7.42 2.89 -6.70
N TYR A 437 -6.47 3.59 -7.32
CA TYR A 437 -6.68 4.31 -8.59
C TYR A 437 -5.64 3.89 -9.61
N ALA A 438 -6.06 3.72 -10.87
CA ALA A 438 -5.19 3.39 -12.00
C ALA A 438 -5.38 4.40 -13.14
N ASN A 439 -4.46 5.35 -13.28
CA ASN A 439 -4.53 6.41 -14.28
C ASN A 439 -3.48 6.17 -15.37
N PRO A 440 -3.87 5.93 -16.64
CA PRO A 440 -2.97 5.45 -17.68
C PRO A 440 -2.04 6.52 -18.26
N GLU A 441 -2.41 7.81 -18.26
CA GLU A 441 -1.64 8.86 -18.98
C GLU A 441 -1.68 10.24 -18.30
N GLU A 442 -2.52 10.43 -17.28
CA GLU A 442 -2.85 11.75 -16.74
C GLU A 442 -1.86 12.27 -15.71
N PHE A 443 -1.01 11.39 -15.19
CA PHE A 443 0.01 11.79 -14.22
C PHE A 443 1.22 12.42 -14.92
N THR A 444 1.85 13.38 -14.22
CA THR A 444 3.08 14.02 -14.66
C THR A 444 4.17 13.90 -13.59
N LEU A 445 5.39 13.65 -14.05
CA LEU A 445 6.63 13.73 -13.27
C LEU A 445 7.45 14.91 -13.78
N GLN A 446 7.85 15.83 -12.90
CA GLN A 446 8.77 16.92 -13.20
C GLN A 446 9.97 16.86 -12.27
N MET A 447 11.17 16.77 -12.80
CA MET A 447 12.43 16.68 -12.03
C MET A 447 13.26 17.95 -12.18
N ASN A 448 13.79 18.47 -11.06
CA ASN A 448 14.71 19.63 -11.00
C ASN A 448 14.24 20.83 -11.83
N GLY A 449 12.91 21.07 -11.88
CA GLY A 449 12.33 22.15 -12.68
C GLY A 449 12.40 21.96 -14.22
N GLY A 450 12.72 20.74 -14.67
CA GLY A 450 12.74 20.39 -16.09
C GLY A 450 11.35 20.24 -16.71
N GLU A 451 11.27 19.60 -17.86
CA GLU A 451 10.00 19.34 -18.54
C GLU A 451 9.13 18.34 -17.79
N LYS A 452 7.80 18.47 -17.91
CA LYS A 452 6.83 17.51 -17.40
C LYS A 452 6.81 16.27 -18.29
N ILE A 453 6.93 15.12 -17.67
CA ILE A 453 6.93 13.81 -18.31
C ILE A 453 5.59 13.15 -17.97
N HIS A 454 4.81 12.81 -18.97
CA HIS A 454 3.54 12.09 -18.79
C HIS A 454 3.77 10.61 -18.63
N GLY A 455 2.91 9.96 -17.85
CA GLY A 455 2.97 8.52 -17.62
C GLY A 455 1.77 7.95 -16.89
N ALA A 456 1.83 6.66 -16.71
CA ALA A 456 0.83 5.88 -15.98
C ALA A 456 1.16 5.87 -14.49
N ALA A 457 0.12 5.91 -13.66
CA ALA A 457 0.28 5.81 -12.21
C ALA A 457 -0.78 4.90 -11.59
N TRP A 458 -0.34 4.12 -10.61
CA TRP A 458 -1.19 3.49 -9.62
C TRP A 458 -1.06 4.24 -8.32
N THR A 459 -2.18 4.53 -7.69
CA THR A 459 -2.18 5.28 -6.43
C THR A 459 -3.08 4.59 -5.41
N GLU A 460 -2.62 4.51 -4.18
CA GLU A 460 -3.41 4.02 -3.05
C GLU A 460 -3.45 5.10 -1.97
N VAL A 461 -4.65 5.49 -1.60
CA VAL A 461 -4.91 6.36 -0.46
C VAL A 461 -5.61 5.52 0.60
N THR A 462 -4.97 5.36 1.76
CA THR A 462 -5.45 4.45 2.80
C THR A 462 -5.72 5.20 4.08
N PHE A 463 -6.92 5.03 4.59
CA PHE A 463 -7.34 5.50 5.91
C PHE A 463 -7.49 4.28 6.84
N ILE A 464 -6.93 4.35 8.05
CA ILE A 464 -6.96 3.23 9.00
C ILE A 464 -7.66 3.63 10.29
N SER A 465 -7.22 4.72 10.91
CA SER A 465 -7.77 5.27 12.13
C SER A 465 -7.80 6.78 12.04
N GLU A 466 -8.18 7.48 13.12
CA GLU A 466 -8.32 8.94 13.17
C GLU A 466 -7.47 9.71 12.17
N SER A 467 -8.12 10.50 11.32
CA SER A 467 -7.46 11.47 10.44
C SER A 467 -7.89 12.87 10.89
N ASP A 468 -6.97 13.84 10.86
CA ASP A 468 -7.29 15.26 11.12
C ASP A 468 -8.33 15.80 10.11
N ASP A 469 -8.62 15.04 9.06
CA ASP A 469 -9.54 15.35 7.98
C ASP A 469 -10.95 14.72 8.13
N VAL A 470 -11.17 13.86 9.13
CA VAL A 470 -12.47 13.24 9.39
C VAL A 470 -13.20 14.02 10.48
N SER A 471 -14.48 14.37 10.28
CA SER A 471 -15.27 15.02 11.31
C SER A 471 -15.51 14.07 12.48
N GLU A 472 -15.56 14.62 13.72
CA GLU A 472 -15.90 13.83 14.93
C GLU A 472 -17.27 13.12 14.81
N GLU A 473 -18.15 13.60 13.94
CA GLU A 473 -19.48 13.03 13.67
C GLU A 473 -19.38 11.67 12.98
N ALA A 474 -18.43 11.47 12.08
CA ALA A 474 -18.23 10.19 11.37
C ALA A 474 -17.77 9.03 12.30
N TYR A 475 -17.28 9.34 13.51
CA TYR A 475 -16.91 8.32 14.50
C TYR A 475 -18.07 7.93 15.44
N ASN A 476 -19.15 8.71 15.46
CA ASN A 476 -20.27 8.51 16.41
C ASN A 476 -21.46 7.76 15.80
N GLU A 477 -21.44 7.47 14.50
CA GLU A 477 -22.51 6.77 13.77
C GLU A 477 -22.23 5.26 13.56
N ALA A 478 -21.35 4.65 14.35
CA ALA A 478 -20.99 3.24 14.24
C ALA A 478 -21.48 2.43 15.46
#